data_9394eacc02a8c24898b7f22070bcb7c2
#
_entry.id   9394eacc02a8c24898b7f22070bcb7c2
#
_cell.length_a   1.000
_cell.length_b   1.000
_cell.length_c   1.000
_cell.angle_alpha   90.00
_cell.angle_beta   90.00
_cell.angle_gamma   90.00
#
_symmetry.space_group_name_H-M   'P 1'
#
loop_
_entity.id
_entity.type
_entity.pdbx_description
1 polymer ?
#
loop_
_entity_poly.entity_id
_entity_poly.type
_entity_poly.pdbx_seq_one_letter_code
_entity_poly.pdbx_strand_id
1 'polypeptide(L)'
;MFSTNKAQLSIFLCLCMCLGIGIFRFSYTALLPSTRESFEWSVQFASILSSANLLGYLIGAFWAMRLPQTRRMTLYIQGAAIAGSLSLLCCAFDNFPQTWYMFWRIVSGICGGLIMILSPSIVAQCCELKDRFQINFIGFSGIGIGVLLATLFLPYLDRISTQTAWLILASFAGIITI
;
A
#
# COMPACT_ATOMS: atom_id res chain seq x y z
N MET A 1 -27.95 6.47 -11.01
CA MET A 1 -27.57 5.51 -9.97
C MET A 1 -26.95 4.33 -10.69
N PHE A 2 -25.63 4.25 -10.76
CA PHE A 2 -24.95 3.16 -11.47
C PHE A 2 -25.17 1.87 -10.67
N SER A 3 -25.84 0.88 -11.24
CA SER A 3 -25.87 -0.49 -10.70
C SER A 3 -24.45 -1.07 -10.79
N THR A 4 -23.60 -0.69 -9.85
CA THR A 4 -22.25 -1.24 -9.79
C THR A 4 -22.37 -2.70 -9.36
N ASN A 5 -21.89 -3.61 -10.18
CA ASN A 5 -21.95 -5.05 -9.89
C ASN A 5 -21.19 -5.33 -8.57
N LYS A 6 -21.80 -6.13 -7.66
CA LYS A 6 -21.18 -6.54 -6.38
C LYS A 6 -19.76 -7.08 -6.56
N ALA A 7 -19.56 -7.87 -7.63
CA ALA A 7 -18.25 -8.41 -7.97
C ALA A 7 -17.23 -7.31 -8.27
N GLN A 8 -17.60 -6.27 -8.99
CA GLN A 8 -16.71 -5.14 -9.30
C GLN A 8 -16.31 -4.38 -8.04
N LEU A 9 -17.27 -4.13 -7.11
CA LEU A 9 -16.97 -3.49 -5.83
C LEU A 9 -16.06 -4.34 -4.94
N SER A 10 -16.28 -5.66 -4.93
CA SER A 10 -15.43 -6.59 -4.16
C SER A 10 -14.01 -6.63 -4.71
N ILE A 11 -13.85 -6.69 -6.04
CA ILE A 11 -12.53 -6.69 -6.70
C ILE A 11 -11.83 -5.35 -6.46
N PHE A 12 -12.53 -4.23 -6.66
CA PHE A 12 -11.98 -2.89 -6.38
C PHE A 12 -11.46 -2.80 -4.94
N LEU A 13 -12.27 -3.18 -3.96
CA LEU A 13 -11.86 -3.12 -2.56
C LEU A 13 -10.69 -4.08 -2.28
N CYS A 14 -10.72 -5.28 -2.86
CA CYS A 14 -9.64 -6.27 -2.72
C CYS A 14 -8.30 -5.71 -3.25
N LEU A 15 -8.30 -5.11 -4.43
CA LEU A 15 -7.10 -4.49 -5.01
C LEU A 15 -6.61 -3.29 -4.18
N CYS A 16 -7.52 -2.44 -3.70
CA CYS A 16 -7.18 -1.34 -2.81
C CYS A 16 -6.55 -1.83 -1.50
N MET A 17 -7.11 -2.87 -0.87
CA MET A 17 -6.58 -3.43 0.37
C MET A 17 -5.25 -4.15 0.15
N CYS A 18 -5.11 -4.89 -0.95
CA CYS A 18 -3.84 -5.50 -1.36
C CYS A 18 -2.74 -4.44 -1.52
N LEU A 19 -3.04 -3.34 -2.22
CA LEU A 19 -2.09 -2.25 -2.46
C LEU A 19 -1.77 -1.49 -1.17
N GLY A 20 -2.80 -0.96 -0.49
CA GLY A 20 -2.62 -0.02 0.62
C GLY A 20 -1.97 -0.64 1.86
N ILE A 21 -2.38 -1.85 2.22
CA ILE A 21 -1.86 -2.55 3.40
C ILE A 21 -0.88 -3.65 2.99
N GLY A 22 -1.26 -4.52 2.06
CA GLY A 22 -0.43 -5.64 1.65
C GLY A 22 0.92 -5.19 1.11
N ILE A 23 0.92 -4.27 0.15
CA ILE A 23 2.15 -3.82 -0.52
C ILE A 23 2.80 -2.64 0.21
N PHE A 24 2.12 -1.52 0.38
CA PHE A 24 2.76 -0.29 0.91
C PHE A 24 3.26 -0.43 2.35
N ARG A 25 2.70 -1.35 3.12
CA ARG A 25 3.09 -1.57 4.51
C ARG A 25 3.92 -2.84 4.70
N PHE A 26 3.40 -3.99 4.28
CA PHE A 26 4.00 -5.29 4.65
C PHE A 26 5.11 -5.76 3.72
N SER A 27 5.20 -5.29 2.47
CA SER A 27 6.31 -5.66 1.59
C SER A 27 7.68 -5.25 2.15
N TYR A 28 7.77 -4.12 2.84
CA TYR A 28 9.00 -3.71 3.51
C TYR A 28 9.47 -4.74 4.54
N THR A 29 8.54 -5.30 5.32
CA THR A 29 8.88 -6.31 6.33
C THR A 29 9.50 -7.56 5.68
N ALA A 30 9.01 -7.95 4.52
CA ALA A 30 9.54 -9.09 3.76
C ALA A 30 10.93 -8.80 3.16
N LEU A 31 11.17 -7.57 2.69
CA LEU A 31 12.45 -7.14 2.10
C LEU A 31 13.46 -6.59 3.13
N LEU A 32 13.05 -6.41 4.40
CA LEU A 32 13.88 -5.75 5.40
C LEU A 32 15.24 -6.42 5.61
N PRO A 33 15.35 -7.76 5.76
CA PRO A 33 16.63 -8.40 6.03
C PRO A 33 17.67 -8.10 4.92
N SER A 34 17.28 -8.32 3.69
CA SER A 34 18.15 -8.15 2.52
C SER A 34 18.41 -6.69 2.17
N THR A 35 17.38 -5.81 2.29
CA THR A 35 17.61 -4.37 2.11
C THR A 35 18.60 -3.84 3.12
N ARG A 36 18.51 -4.29 4.38
CA ARG A 36 19.45 -3.91 5.43
C ARG A 36 20.87 -4.35 5.11
N GLU A 37 21.05 -5.59 4.64
CA GLU A 37 22.37 -6.11 4.25
C GLU A 37 22.93 -5.38 3.04
N SER A 38 22.14 -5.23 1.98
CA SER A 38 22.57 -4.60 0.73
C SER A 38 22.88 -3.11 0.87
N PHE A 39 22.17 -2.39 1.75
CA PHE A 39 22.33 -0.94 1.95
C PHE A 39 23.14 -0.61 3.21
N GLU A 40 23.72 -1.63 3.85
CA GLU A 40 24.54 -1.51 5.07
C GLU A 40 23.84 -0.75 6.22
N TRP A 41 22.51 -0.94 6.36
CA TRP A 41 21.76 -0.26 7.39
C TRP A 41 21.87 -0.92 8.76
N SER A 42 21.94 -0.11 9.81
CA SER A 42 21.82 -0.60 11.18
C SER A 42 20.42 -1.15 11.45
N VAL A 43 20.32 -2.10 12.38
CA VAL A 43 19.02 -2.65 12.85
C VAL A 43 18.12 -1.53 13.38
N GLN A 44 18.72 -0.55 14.08
CA GLN A 44 18.01 0.60 14.64
C GLN A 44 17.37 1.45 13.53
N PHE A 45 18.12 1.79 12.48
CA PHE A 45 17.60 2.57 11.36
C PHE A 45 16.49 1.84 10.62
N ALA A 46 16.64 0.56 10.36
CA ALA A 46 15.62 -0.27 9.73
C ALA A 46 14.31 -0.31 10.55
N SER A 47 14.41 -0.38 11.88
CA SER A 47 13.26 -0.32 12.79
C SER A 47 12.58 1.07 12.78
N ILE A 48 13.37 2.15 12.72
CA ILE A 48 12.86 3.52 12.60
C ILE A 48 12.06 3.69 11.29
N LEU A 49 12.52 3.12 10.18
CA LEU A 49 11.80 3.18 8.90
C LEU A 49 10.43 2.47 8.96
N SER A 50 10.33 1.35 9.68
CA SER A 50 9.05 0.68 9.94
C SER A 50 8.10 1.55 10.75
N SER A 51 8.61 2.20 11.80
CA SER A 51 7.86 3.13 12.65
C SER A 51 7.44 4.38 11.88
N ALA A 52 8.30 4.91 11.01
CA ALA A 52 8.00 6.05 10.14
C ALA A 52 6.83 5.75 9.19
N ASN A 53 6.81 4.54 8.59
CA ASN A 53 5.69 4.12 7.76
C ASN A 53 4.38 4.01 8.57
N LEU A 54 4.43 3.48 9.78
CA LEU A 54 3.25 3.40 10.66
C LEU A 54 2.73 4.79 11.06
N LEU A 55 3.64 5.71 11.39
CA LEU A 55 3.29 7.10 11.67
C LEU A 55 2.62 7.75 10.45
N GLY A 56 3.20 7.57 9.26
CA GLY A 56 2.60 8.01 8.00
C GLY A 56 1.18 7.45 7.81
N TYR A 57 1.00 6.16 8.08
CA TYR A 57 -0.32 5.50 7.99
C TYR A 57 -1.36 6.16 8.93
N LEU A 58 -1.00 6.45 10.15
CA LEU A 58 -1.89 7.15 11.08
C LEU A 58 -2.25 8.55 10.56
N ILE A 59 -1.27 9.31 10.08
CA ILE A 59 -1.50 10.64 9.48
C ILE A 59 -2.46 10.52 8.29
N GLY A 60 -2.24 9.56 7.38
CA GLY A 60 -3.09 9.30 6.22
C GLY A 60 -4.51 8.92 6.61
N ALA A 61 -4.68 8.06 7.62
CA ALA A 61 -5.99 7.66 8.12
C ALA A 61 -6.77 8.84 8.74
N PHE A 62 -6.12 9.66 9.56
CA PHE A 62 -6.73 10.88 10.11
C PHE A 62 -7.07 11.91 9.04
N TRP A 63 -6.21 12.04 8.03
CA TRP A 63 -6.49 12.93 6.90
C TRP A 63 -7.68 12.44 6.09
N ALA A 64 -7.76 11.15 5.80
CA ALA A 64 -8.88 10.55 5.08
C ALA A 64 -10.25 10.81 5.75
N MET A 65 -10.32 10.78 7.09
CA MET A 65 -11.56 11.07 7.85
C MET A 65 -12.03 12.52 7.69
N ARG A 66 -11.14 13.44 7.35
CA ARG A 66 -11.46 14.86 7.12
C ARG A 66 -11.79 15.19 5.67
N LEU A 67 -11.54 14.27 4.75
CA LEU A 67 -11.85 14.49 3.34
C LEU A 67 -13.37 14.39 3.11
N PRO A 68 -13.93 15.29 2.26
CA PRO A 68 -15.34 15.23 1.92
C PRO A 68 -15.68 13.93 1.20
N GLN A 69 -16.73 13.26 1.66
CA GLN A 69 -17.22 12.02 1.07
C GLN A 69 -17.99 12.30 -0.24
N THR A 70 -17.26 12.64 -1.28
CA THR A 70 -17.79 13.03 -2.60
C THR A 70 -17.31 12.10 -3.70
N ARG A 71 -17.79 12.30 -4.94
CA ARG A 71 -17.26 11.62 -6.14
C ARG A 71 -15.73 11.73 -6.33
N ARG A 72 -15.07 12.69 -5.66
CA ARG A 72 -13.61 12.90 -5.74
C ARG A 72 -12.80 11.89 -4.92
N MET A 73 -13.45 11.03 -4.10
CA MET A 73 -12.74 10.02 -3.30
C MET A 73 -11.91 9.08 -4.17
N THR A 74 -12.41 8.71 -5.35
CA THR A 74 -11.67 7.88 -6.32
C THR A 74 -10.38 8.56 -6.77
N LEU A 75 -10.40 9.87 -7.02
CA LEU A 75 -9.20 10.62 -7.37
C LEU A 75 -8.17 10.65 -6.24
N TYR A 76 -8.62 10.74 -4.99
CA TYR A 76 -7.71 10.66 -3.83
C TYR A 76 -7.07 9.27 -3.71
N ILE A 77 -7.85 8.19 -3.95
CA ILE A 77 -7.32 6.82 -3.95
C ILE A 77 -6.31 6.64 -5.08
N GLN A 78 -6.63 7.09 -6.30
CA GLN A 78 -5.71 7.02 -7.44
C GLN A 78 -4.43 7.82 -7.19
N GLY A 79 -4.55 9.05 -6.70
CA GLY A 79 -3.40 9.88 -6.34
C GLY A 79 -2.53 9.23 -5.24
N ALA A 80 -3.16 8.65 -4.22
CA ALA A 80 -2.46 7.92 -3.18
C ALA A 80 -1.78 6.65 -3.72
N ALA A 81 -2.44 5.92 -4.62
CA ALA A 81 -1.87 4.72 -5.24
C ALA A 81 -0.65 5.06 -6.11
N ILE A 82 -0.71 6.13 -6.93
CA ILE A 82 0.43 6.61 -7.73
C ILE A 82 1.58 7.07 -6.82
N ALA A 83 1.30 7.92 -5.84
CA ALA A 83 2.32 8.42 -4.93
C ALA A 83 2.96 7.31 -4.08
N GLY A 84 2.17 6.32 -3.65
CA GLY A 84 2.65 5.15 -2.94
C GLY A 84 3.55 4.27 -3.81
N SER A 85 3.16 4.01 -5.06
CA SER A 85 3.99 3.26 -6.02
C SER A 85 5.31 3.99 -6.32
N LEU A 86 5.25 5.31 -6.50
CA LEU A 86 6.45 6.14 -6.67
C LEU A 86 7.35 6.07 -5.43
N SER A 87 6.78 6.04 -4.23
CA SER A 87 7.57 5.93 -3.00
C SER A 87 8.36 4.62 -2.92
N LEU A 88 7.77 3.51 -3.40
CA LEU A 88 8.48 2.23 -3.49
C LEU A 88 9.63 2.28 -4.49
N LEU A 89 9.39 2.92 -5.64
CA LEU A 89 10.42 3.13 -6.65
C LEU A 89 11.59 3.95 -6.10
N CYS A 90 11.30 5.02 -5.36
CA CYS A 90 12.33 5.87 -4.74
C CYS A 90 13.12 5.15 -3.62
N CYS A 91 12.58 4.09 -3.04
CA CYS A 91 13.28 3.25 -2.08
C CYS A 91 14.14 2.14 -2.71
N ALA A 92 14.09 1.96 -4.05
CA ALA A 92 14.83 0.91 -4.76
C ALA A 92 16.34 1.20 -4.90
N PHE A 93 16.77 2.45 -4.75
CA PHE A 93 18.14 2.87 -5.01
C PHE A 93 18.91 3.11 -3.70
N ASP A 94 20.17 2.70 -3.64
CA ASP A 94 21.04 2.71 -2.44
C ASP A 94 21.86 4.00 -2.24
N ASN A 95 21.86 4.91 -3.22
CA ASN A 95 22.77 6.05 -3.26
C ASN A 95 22.22 7.33 -2.54
N PHE A 96 21.24 7.20 -1.66
CA PHE A 96 20.60 8.34 -1.02
C PHE A 96 20.82 8.37 0.50
N PRO A 97 20.76 9.55 1.14
CA PRO A 97 20.89 9.66 2.58
C PRO A 97 19.71 8.99 3.32
N GLN A 98 19.90 8.59 4.57
CA GLN A 98 18.88 7.93 5.39
C GLN A 98 17.57 8.71 5.50
N THR A 99 17.64 10.05 5.49
CA THR A 99 16.46 10.94 5.51
C THR A 99 15.57 10.77 4.29
N TRP A 100 16.14 10.42 3.12
CA TRP A 100 15.41 10.12 1.90
C TRP A 100 14.45 8.94 2.08
N TYR A 101 14.97 7.84 2.61
CA TYR A 101 14.16 6.64 2.84
C TYR A 101 13.09 6.88 3.89
N MET A 102 13.42 7.64 4.94
CA MET A 102 12.47 7.99 5.99
C MET A 102 11.29 8.82 5.42
N PHE A 103 11.59 9.82 4.58
CA PHE A 103 10.56 10.61 3.91
C PHE A 103 9.64 9.73 3.05
N TRP A 104 10.19 8.90 2.17
CA TRP A 104 9.39 8.06 1.29
C TRP A 104 8.63 6.96 2.04
N ARG A 105 9.16 6.46 3.14
CA ARG A 105 8.43 5.53 4.01
C ARG A 105 7.23 6.19 4.70
N ILE A 106 7.33 7.45 5.10
CA ILE A 106 6.19 8.23 5.61
C ILE A 106 5.15 8.44 4.49
N VAL A 107 5.58 8.83 3.29
CA VAL A 107 4.68 9.01 2.13
C VAL A 107 3.93 7.72 1.81
N SER A 108 4.64 6.59 1.72
CA SER A 108 4.03 5.27 1.52
C SER A 108 2.98 4.95 2.59
N GLY A 109 3.29 5.24 3.86
CA GLY A 109 2.35 5.09 4.96
C GLY A 109 1.10 5.94 4.80
N ILE A 110 1.25 7.25 4.51
CA ILE A 110 0.11 8.16 4.27
C ILE A 110 -0.79 7.62 3.16
N CYS A 111 -0.20 7.19 2.05
CA CYS A 111 -0.95 6.61 0.94
C CYS A 111 -1.73 5.36 1.36
N GLY A 112 -1.10 4.45 2.11
CA GLY A 112 -1.76 3.26 2.65
C GLY A 112 -2.93 3.60 3.56
N GLY A 113 -2.77 4.58 4.45
CA GLY A 113 -3.82 5.06 5.36
C GLY A 113 -5.00 5.68 4.62
N LEU A 114 -4.73 6.52 3.59
CA LEU A 114 -5.77 7.10 2.73
C LEU A 114 -6.58 6.01 2.03
N ILE A 115 -5.92 5.06 1.38
CA ILE A 115 -6.57 3.95 0.66
C ILE A 115 -7.41 3.11 1.61
N MET A 116 -6.88 2.75 2.78
CA MET A 116 -7.56 1.92 3.78
C MET A 116 -8.89 2.53 4.25
N ILE A 117 -8.98 3.84 4.42
CA ILE A 117 -10.19 4.50 4.93
C ILE A 117 -11.15 4.86 3.79
N LEU A 118 -10.63 5.36 2.66
CA LEU A 118 -11.49 5.84 1.59
C LEU A 118 -12.13 4.70 0.79
N SER A 119 -11.45 3.57 0.59
CA SER A 119 -11.98 2.49 -0.24
C SER A 119 -13.22 1.81 0.34
N PRO A 120 -13.28 1.42 1.64
CA PRO A 120 -14.51 0.92 2.24
C PRO A 120 -15.61 1.98 2.30
N SER A 121 -15.23 3.27 2.42
CA SER A 121 -16.22 4.37 2.42
C SER A 121 -16.93 4.50 1.08
N ILE A 122 -16.22 4.29 -0.05
CA ILE A 122 -16.83 4.22 -1.39
C ILE A 122 -17.80 3.04 -1.47
N VAL A 123 -17.37 1.87 -1.04
CA VAL A 123 -18.22 0.66 -1.02
C VAL A 123 -19.50 0.91 -0.21
N ALA A 124 -19.37 1.51 0.96
CA ALA A 124 -20.51 1.81 1.82
C ALA A 124 -21.54 2.77 1.18
N GLN A 125 -21.12 3.63 0.25
CA GLN A 125 -21.99 4.54 -0.49
C GLN A 125 -22.61 3.90 -1.74
N CYS A 126 -21.95 2.90 -2.32
CA CYS A 126 -22.34 2.31 -3.61
C CYS A 126 -23.15 1.02 -3.48
N CYS A 127 -23.25 0.41 -2.29
CA CYS A 127 -23.96 -0.85 -2.10
C CYS A 127 -25.02 -0.79 -1.00
N GLU A 128 -26.00 -1.69 -1.12
CA GLU A 128 -27.05 -1.85 -0.09
C GLU A 128 -26.48 -2.46 1.20
N LEU A 129 -27.12 -2.16 2.33
CA LEU A 129 -26.69 -2.66 3.66
C LEU A 129 -26.51 -4.18 3.72
N LYS A 130 -27.43 -4.93 3.08
CA LYS A 130 -27.38 -6.40 3.04
C LYS A 130 -26.13 -6.97 2.37
N ASP A 131 -25.54 -6.23 1.42
CA ASP A 131 -24.41 -6.69 0.60
C ASP A 131 -23.06 -6.24 1.16
N ARG A 132 -23.05 -5.24 2.05
CA ARG A 132 -21.83 -4.65 2.62
C ARG A 132 -20.94 -5.68 3.29
N PHE A 133 -21.54 -6.59 4.04
CA PHE A 133 -20.76 -7.62 4.75
C PHE A 133 -19.96 -8.49 3.77
N GLN A 134 -20.63 -9.00 2.73
CA GLN A 134 -20.00 -9.88 1.75
C GLN A 134 -18.92 -9.16 0.95
N ILE A 135 -19.20 -7.93 0.49
CA ILE A 135 -18.23 -7.12 -0.28
C ILE A 135 -17.00 -6.79 0.56
N ASN A 136 -17.20 -6.38 1.82
CA ASN A 136 -16.08 -6.10 2.72
C ASN A 136 -15.29 -7.37 3.04
N PHE A 137 -15.93 -8.50 3.30
CA PHE A 137 -15.26 -9.77 3.59
C PHE A 137 -14.31 -10.16 2.44
N ILE A 138 -14.81 -10.14 1.19
CA ILE A 138 -13.99 -10.40 0.00
C ILE A 138 -12.92 -9.30 -0.17
N GLY A 139 -13.29 -8.03 0.00
CA GLY A 139 -12.38 -6.91 -0.16
C GLY A 139 -11.21 -6.95 0.79
N PHE A 140 -11.44 -7.19 2.07
CA PHE A 140 -10.38 -7.26 3.08
C PHE A 140 -9.47 -8.49 2.92
N SER A 141 -9.89 -9.56 2.22
CA SER A 141 -9.00 -10.66 1.87
C SER A 141 -7.81 -10.22 1.02
N GLY A 142 -7.94 -9.08 0.31
CA GLY A 142 -6.85 -8.44 -0.43
C GLY A 142 -5.61 -8.16 0.42
N ILE A 143 -5.78 -7.85 1.72
CA ILE A 143 -4.65 -7.68 2.65
C ILE A 143 -3.85 -8.98 2.73
N GLY A 144 -4.52 -10.10 2.97
CA GLY A 144 -3.89 -11.41 3.05
C GLY A 144 -3.20 -11.80 1.72
N ILE A 145 -3.85 -11.54 0.59
CA ILE A 145 -3.28 -11.78 -0.73
C ILE A 145 -2.00 -10.96 -0.92
N GLY A 146 -2.04 -9.65 -0.61
CA GLY A 146 -0.86 -8.79 -0.73
C GLY A 146 0.29 -9.21 0.17
N VAL A 147 0.01 -9.60 1.42
CA VAL A 147 1.02 -10.12 2.34
C VAL A 147 1.60 -11.43 1.84
N LEU A 148 0.77 -12.38 1.39
CA LEU A 148 1.22 -13.65 0.83
C LEU A 148 2.10 -13.44 -0.41
N LEU A 149 1.70 -12.58 -1.33
CA LEU A 149 2.50 -12.24 -2.49
C LEU A 149 3.86 -11.66 -2.08
N ALA A 150 3.86 -10.71 -1.14
CA ALA A 150 5.10 -10.12 -0.64
C ALA A 150 6.01 -11.16 0.03
N THR A 151 5.47 -11.98 0.92
CA THR A 151 6.28 -12.94 1.70
C THR A 151 6.75 -14.15 0.90
N LEU A 152 5.99 -14.60 -0.10
CA LEU A 152 6.37 -15.76 -0.91
C LEU A 152 7.27 -15.39 -2.10
N PHE A 153 6.97 -14.31 -2.80
CA PHE A 153 7.68 -13.97 -4.03
C PHE A 153 8.90 -13.08 -3.81
N LEU A 154 8.85 -12.10 -2.91
CA LEU A 154 9.97 -11.17 -2.72
C LEU A 154 11.29 -11.85 -2.30
N PRO A 155 11.33 -12.87 -1.42
CA PRO A 155 12.57 -13.54 -1.08
C PRO A 155 13.22 -14.27 -2.26
N TYR A 156 12.46 -14.69 -3.27
CA TYR A 156 13.01 -15.29 -4.49
C TYR A 156 13.62 -14.23 -5.41
N LEU A 157 12.95 -13.08 -5.56
CA LEU A 157 13.45 -11.97 -6.35
C LEU A 157 14.68 -11.31 -5.73
N ASP A 158 14.71 -11.27 -4.43
CA ASP A 158 15.81 -10.74 -3.65
C ASP A 158 17.11 -11.53 -3.78
N ARG A 159 17.04 -12.85 -4.07
CA ARG A 159 18.20 -13.67 -4.43
C ARG A 159 18.91 -13.18 -5.70
N ILE A 160 18.20 -12.46 -6.57
CA ILE A 160 18.77 -11.86 -7.79
C ILE A 160 19.40 -10.52 -7.43
N SER A 161 18.64 -9.63 -6.82
CA SER A 161 19.09 -8.32 -6.34
C SER A 161 17.96 -7.66 -5.53
N THR A 162 18.29 -7.09 -4.40
CA THR A 162 17.36 -6.31 -3.56
C THR A 162 16.73 -5.15 -4.35
N GLN A 163 17.53 -4.48 -5.18
CA GLN A 163 17.04 -3.42 -6.07
C GLN A 163 15.99 -3.94 -7.05
N THR A 164 16.22 -5.10 -7.65
CA THR A 164 15.28 -5.74 -8.58
C THR A 164 13.95 -6.08 -7.87
N ALA A 165 14.01 -6.58 -6.64
CA ALA A 165 12.81 -6.86 -5.85
C ALA A 165 11.97 -5.60 -5.58
N TRP A 166 12.61 -4.48 -5.24
CA TRP A 166 11.95 -3.18 -5.07
C TRP A 166 11.34 -2.66 -6.37
N LEU A 167 12.04 -2.77 -7.51
CA LEU A 167 11.55 -2.33 -8.82
C LEU A 167 10.34 -3.14 -9.29
N ILE A 168 10.37 -4.46 -9.12
CA ILE A 168 9.23 -5.33 -9.45
C ILE A 168 8.03 -5.00 -8.57
N LEU A 169 8.25 -4.77 -7.28
CA LEU A 169 7.20 -4.38 -6.35
C LEU A 169 6.55 -3.05 -6.73
N ALA A 170 7.36 -2.04 -7.07
CA ALA A 170 6.89 -0.73 -7.52
C ALA A 170 6.11 -0.84 -8.84
N SER A 171 6.60 -1.66 -9.79
CA SER A 171 5.93 -1.91 -11.07
C SER A 171 4.58 -2.61 -10.87
N PHE A 172 4.52 -3.62 -10.01
CA PHE A 172 3.29 -4.34 -9.67
C PHE A 172 2.27 -3.40 -9.01
N ALA A 173 2.71 -2.57 -8.07
CA ALA A 173 1.87 -1.55 -7.46
C ALA A 173 1.35 -0.54 -8.50
N GLY A 174 2.21 -0.11 -9.45
CA GLY A 174 1.83 0.76 -10.56
C GLY A 174 0.77 0.15 -11.48
N ILE A 175 0.88 -1.14 -11.81
CA ILE A 175 -0.10 -1.85 -12.65
C ILE A 175 -1.48 -1.91 -11.97
N ILE A 176 -1.53 -2.16 -10.66
CA ILE A 176 -2.80 -2.18 -9.92
C ILE A 176 -3.47 -0.79 -9.90
N THR A 177 -2.70 0.27 -10.05
CA THR A 177 -3.18 1.66 -9.98
C THR A 177 -3.90 2.11 -11.28
N ILE A 178 -3.62 1.47 -12.42
CA ILE A 178 -4.20 1.76 -13.74
C ILE A 178 -5.56 1.07 -13.87
#